data_c34a63c31bb157f9494a7fc90e9b2ddf
#
_entry.id   c34a63c31bb157f9494a7fc90e9b2ddf
#
_cell.length_a   1.000
_cell.length_b   1.000
_cell.length_c   1.000
_cell.angle_alpha   90.00
_cell.angle_beta   90.00
_cell.angle_gamma   90.00
#
_symmetry.space_group_name_H-M   'P 1'
#
loop_
_entity.id
_entity.type
_entity.pdbx_description
1 polymer ?
#
loop_
_entity_poly.entity_id
_entity_poly.type
_entity_poly.pdbx_seq_one_letter_code
_entity_poly.pdbx_strand_id
1 'polypeptide(L)'
;ATTEIYTLSLHDALPIFITHIQAYLYQKKEWDPRQEHAFTPALCNRIDRNTGGIVIAAKTAEALRVMNQKIRDREIEKYYLCAVHGRMQPPQGRLEGFLSKDESKNQVTVHRSPVPGGRTAVTLYRTLQVKNGLSLVECELVTGRTHQIRAQFAAAGHPLLGDGKYGRNRDNRRYDRKFQALWSYKLVFSFTTDAGALEYLNGQSWQVDRVDFVEEYFGPGALPRPSGENFTENKREMY
;
A
#
# COMPACT_ATOMS: atom_id res chain seq x y z
N ALA A 1 0.71 -23.56 5.26
CA ALA A 1 0.02 -22.43 4.60
C ALA A 1 0.59 -22.23 3.19
N THR A 2 -0.27 -21.93 2.22
CA THR A 2 0.10 -21.75 0.80
C THR A 2 0.46 -20.31 0.44
N THR A 3 0.25 -19.38 1.35
CA THR A 3 0.56 -17.95 1.20
C THR A 3 1.16 -17.43 2.49
N GLU A 4 2.15 -16.57 2.37
CA GLU A 4 2.73 -15.85 3.50
C GLU A 4 2.62 -14.35 3.30
N ILE A 5 2.46 -13.65 4.43
CA ILE A 5 2.34 -12.20 4.49
C ILE A 5 3.58 -11.68 5.20
N TYR A 6 4.35 -10.87 4.49
CA TYR A 6 5.60 -10.30 4.99
C TYR A 6 5.46 -8.82 5.25
N THR A 7 6.03 -8.38 6.36
CA THR A 7 6.17 -6.96 6.70
C THR A 7 7.60 -6.52 6.48
N LEU A 8 7.80 -5.44 5.76
CA LEU A 8 9.12 -4.95 5.44
C LEU A 8 9.27 -3.45 5.69
N SER A 9 10.46 -3.15 6.18
CA SER A 9 11.03 -1.81 6.18
C SER A 9 12.27 -1.85 5.30
N LEU A 10 12.15 -1.61 3.98
CA LEU A 10 13.29 -1.77 3.09
C LEU A 10 13.37 -0.72 1.98
N HIS A 11 14.58 -0.19 1.84
CA HIS A 11 15.00 0.68 0.77
C HIS A 11 15.29 -0.06 -0.56
N ASP A 12 15.03 -1.37 -0.62
CA ASP A 12 15.48 -2.24 -1.69
C ASP A 12 14.47 -2.38 -2.84
N ALA A 13 14.99 -2.63 -4.04
CA ALA A 13 14.18 -2.85 -5.23
C ALA A 13 13.46 -4.20 -5.15
N LEU A 14 12.26 -4.31 -5.73
CA LEU A 14 11.44 -5.53 -5.77
C LEU A 14 12.19 -6.82 -6.16
N PRO A 15 13.17 -6.82 -7.11
CA PRO A 15 13.95 -8.02 -7.42
C PRO A 15 14.76 -8.56 -6.24
N ILE A 16 15.32 -7.68 -5.40
CA ILE A 16 16.08 -8.08 -4.21
C ILE A 16 15.15 -8.68 -3.18
N PHE A 17 13.97 -8.12 -3.03
CA PHE A 17 13.00 -8.56 -2.05
C PHE A 17 12.48 -9.98 -2.30
N ILE A 18 12.09 -10.32 -3.54
CA ILE A 18 11.64 -11.68 -3.83
C ILE A 18 12.76 -12.71 -3.58
N THR A 19 14.02 -12.34 -3.86
CA THR A 19 15.17 -13.20 -3.56
C THR A 19 15.32 -13.47 -2.05
N HIS A 20 15.07 -12.46 -1.21
CA HIS A 20 15.08 -12.65 0.26
C HIS A 20 13.97 -13.60 0.72
N ILE A 21 12.75 -13.47 0.16
CA ILE A 21 11.65 -14.40 0.45
C ILE A 21 12.01 -15.83 0.02
N GLN A 22 12.56 -16.00 -1.16
CA GLN A 22 12.99 -17.30 -1.67
C GLN A 22 14.07 -17.92 -0.79
N ALA A 23 15.07 -17.12 -0.37
CA ALA A 23 16.11 -17.58 0.56
C ALA A 23 15.52 -17.99 1.92
N TYR A 24 14.58 -17.21 2.45
CA TYR A 24 13.88 -17.54 3.69
C TYR A 24 13.11 -18.86 3.58
N LEU A 25 12.32 -19.04 2.51
CA LEU A 25 11.57 -20.29 2.27
C LEU A 25 12.49 -21.49 2.07
N TYR A 26 13.64 -21.31 1.41
CA TYR A 26 14.65 -22.32 1.28
C TYR A 26 15.23 -22.74 2.64
N GLN A 27 15.59 -21.78 3.50
CA GLN A 27 16.07 -22.04 4.85
C GLN A 27 15.03 -22.77 5.71
N LYS A 28 13.74 -22.43 5.53
CA LYS A 28 12.62 -23.12 6.21
C LYS A 28 12.30 -24.50 5.63
N LYS A 29 12.98 -24.94 4.56
CA LYS A 29 12.70 -26.17 3.80
C LYS A 29 11.29 -26.22 3.22
N GLU A 30 10.70 -25.06 2.94
CA GLU A 30 9.37 -24.91 2.35
C GLU A 30 9.43 -24.74 0.83
N TRP A 31 10.61 -24.50 0.29
CA TRP A 31 10.90 -24.40 -1.14
C TRP A 31 12.36 -24.78 -1.42
N ASP A 32 12.58 -25.54 -2.51
CA ASP A 32 13.93 -25.88 -2.99
C ASP A 32 13.98 -25.69 -4.52
N PRO A 33 14.81 -24.77 -5.04
CA PRO A 33 14.92 -24.49 -6.47
C PRO A 33 15.48 -25.65 -7.28
N ARG A 34 16.09 -26.65 -6.63
CA ARG A 34 16.67 -27.83 -7.27
C ARG A 34 15.62 -28.93 -7.53
N GLN A 35 14.44 -28.83 -6.93
CA GLN A 35 13.36 -29.78 -7.19
C GLN A 35 12.81 -29.53 -8.59
N GLU A 36 12.75 -30.59 -9.38
CA GLU A 36 12.20 -30.55 -10.73
C GLU A 36 10.73 -30.11 -10.69
N HIS A 37 10.37 -29.15 -11.55
CA HIS A 37 9.02 -28.54 -11.60
C HIS A 37 8.60 -27.76 -10.33
N ALA A 38 9.51 -27.41 -9.42
CA ALA A 38 9.16 -26.57 -8.28
C ALA A 38 8.65 -25.21 -8.75
N PHE A 39 7.47 -24.79 -8.25
CA PHE A 39 6.99 -23.43 -8.46
C PHE A 39 7.93 -22.43 -7.77
N THR A 40 8.37 -21.42 -8.51
CA THR A 40 9.16 -20.34 -7.92
C THR A 40 8.27 -19.36 -7.16
N PRO A 41 8.43 -19.18 -5.83
CA PRO A 41 7.65 -18.23 -5.05
C PRO A 41 7.66 -16.84 -5.66
N ALA A 42 6.49 -16.19 -5.71
CA ALA A 42 6.28 -14.94 -6.41
C ALA A 42 5.45 -13.94 -5.58
N LEU A 43 5.69 -12.64 -5.81
CA LEU A 43 4.91 -11.58 -5.19
C LEU A 43 3.53 -11.45 -5.87
N CYS A 44 2.48 -11.34 -5.06
CA CYS A 44 1.11 -11.10 -5.53
C CYS A 44 0.78 -9.61 -5.65
N ASN A 45 1.45 -8.75 -4.89
CA ASN A 45 1.30 -7.31 -4.96
C ASN A 45 2.68 -6.63 -4.97
N ARG A 46 2.66 -5.34 -5.22
CA ARG A 46 3.86 -4.50 -5.18
C ARG A 46 3.60 -3.24 -4.36
N ILE A 47 4.65 -2.74 -3.74
CA ILE A 47 4.72 -1.41 -3.15
C ILE A 47 5.76 -0.58 -3.89
N ASP A 48 5.70 0.73 -3.77
CA ASP A 48 6.69 1.63 -4.40
C ASP A 48 8.05 1.49 -3.70
N ARG A 49 9.12 1.79 -4.43
CA ARG A 49 10.46 1.91 -3.84
C ARG A 49 10.41 2.87 -2.64
N ASN A 50 11.05 2.50 -1.55
CA ASN A 50 11.07 3.23 -0.28
C ASN A 50 9.69 3.36 0.42
N THR A 51 8.71 2.57 0.03
CA THR A 51 7.48 2.35 0.80
C THR A 51 7.66 1.08 1.62
N GLY A 52 7.38 1.15 2.92
CA GLY A 52 7.40 -0.02 3.79
C GLY A 52 6.04 -0.70 3.90
N GLY A 53 6.00 -1.83 4.60
CA GLY A 53 4.76 -2.49 5.00
C GLY A 53 4.52 -3.87 4.41
N ILE A 54 3.25 -4.26 4.35
CA ILE A 54 2.81 -5.61 4.05
C ILE A 54 2.90 -5.91 2.56
N VAL A 55 3.51 -7.05 2.24
CA VAL A 55 3.56 -7.63 0.88
C VAL A 55 3.13 -9.09 0.95
N ILE A 56 2.37 -9.54 -0.03
CA ILE A 56 1.85 -10.90 -0.15
C ILE A 56 2.73 -11.67 -1.13
N ALA A 57 3.23 -12.84 -0.70
CA ALA A 57 3.93 -13.78 -1.56
C ALA A 57 3.20 -15.12 -1.61
N ALA A 58 3.04 -15.66 -2.81
CA ALA A 58 2.49 -17.00 -3.03
C ALA A 58 3.61 -18.03 -3.09
N LYS A 59 3.40 -19.17 -2.42
CA LYS A 59 4.32 -20.31 -2.40
C LYS A 59 3.98 -21.37 -3.45
N THR A 60 2.79 -21.27 -4.07
CA THR A 60 2.32 -22.19 -5.11
C THR A 60 1.72 -21.43 -6.28
N ALA A 61 1.71 -22.04 -7.48
CA ALA A 61 1.09 -21.47 -8.67
C ALA A 61 -0.42 -21.25 -8.49
N GLU A 62 -1.10 -22.17 -7.81
CA GLU A 62 -2.52 -22.04 -7.48
C GLU A 62 -2.78 -20.83 -6.59
N ALA A 63 -2.02 -20.70 -5.49
CA ALA A 63 -2.14 -19.55 -4.58
C ALA A 63 -1.89 -18.21 -5.31
N LEU A 64 -0.90 -18.17 -6.21
CA LEU A 64 -0.63 -16.98 -7.03
C LEU A 64 -1.82 -16.64 -7.94
N ARG A 65 -2.38 -17.63 -8.63
CA ARG A 65 -3.53 -17.46 -9.53
C ARG A 65 -4.75 -16.95 -8.76
N VAL A 66 -5.10 -17.60 -7.65
CA VAL A 66 -6.25 -17.22 -6.83
C VAL A 66 -6.06 -15.83 -6.23
N MET A 67 -4.91 -15.57 -5.62
CA MET A 67 -4.60 -14.26 -5.01
C MET A 67 -4.66 -13.12 -6.04
N ASN A 68 -4.10 -13.33 -7.23
CA ASN A 68 -4.18 -12.35 -8.31
C ASN A 68 -5.62 -12.09 -8.77
N GLN A 69 -6.48 -13.12 -8.74
CA GLN A 69 -7.91 -12.96 -9.03
C GLN A 69 -8.56 -12.11 -7.94
N LYS A 70 -8.37 -12.46 -6.66
CA LYS A 70 -8.93 -11.71 -5.53
C LYS A 70 -8.50 -10.24 -5.50
N ILE A 71 -7.25 -9.95 -5.89
CA ILE A 71 -6.76 -8.57 -6.02
C ILE A 71 -7.46 -7.84 -7.18
N ARG A 72 -7.67 -8.49 -8.33
CA ARG A 72 -8.39 -7.90 -9.48
C ARG A 72 -9.85 -7.59 -9.14
N ASP A 73 -10.50 -8.51 -8.43
CA ASP A 73 -11.90 -8.43 -8.07
C ASP A 73 -12.15 -7.50 -6.86
N ARG A 74 -11.06 -6.92 -6.31
CA ARG A 74 -11.08 -5.99 -5.16
C ARG A 74 -11.60 -6.65 -3.88
N GLU A 75 -11.41 -7.93 -3.72
CA GLU A 75 -11.77 -8.70 -2.54
C GLU A 75 -10.67 -8.68 -1.46
N ILE A 76 -9.64 -7.82 -1.65
CA ILE A 76 -8.60 -7.53 -0.66
C ILE A 76 -8.51 -6.02 -0.50
N GLU A 77 -8.92 -5.56 0.67
CA GLU A 77 -8.82 -4.15 1.03
C GLU A 77 -7.38 -3.84 1.47
N LYS A 78 -6.83 -2.76 0.95
CA LYS A 78 -5.43 -2.36 1.19
C LYS A 78 -5.42 -0.98 1.83
N TYR A 79 -4.95 -0.93 3.07
CA TYR A 79 -4.85 0.29 3.84
C TYR A 79 -3.41 0.73 3.98
N TYR A 80 -3.21 2.01 3.77
CA TYR A 80 -1.92 2.68 3.90
C TYR A 80 -2.00 3.77 4.95
N LEU A 81 -0.89 4.00 5.64
CA LEU A 81 -0.67 5.22 6.41
C LEU A 81 0.29 6.11 5.63
N CYS A 82 0.01 7.40 5.61
CA CYS A 82 0.95 8.39 5.11
C CYS A 82 0.95 9.65 5.99
N ALA A 83 2.09 10.33 6.04
CA ALA A 83 2.17 11.68 6.56
C ALA A 83 2.21 12.66 5.40
N VAL A 84 1.33 13.66 5.41
CA VAL A 84 1.25 14.68 4.37
C VAL A 84 1.47 16.08 4.95
N HIS A 85 1.97 16.99 4.13
CA HIS A 85 2.14 18.39 4.51
C HIS A 85 0.80 19.12 4.62
N GLY A 86 0.64 19.89 5.70
CA GLY A 86 -0.55 20.70 5.95
C GLY A 86 -1.70 19.93 6.62
N ARG A 87 -2.79 20.65 6.85
CA ARG A 87 -4.03 20.10 7.38
C ARG A 87 -4.94 19.72 6.21
N MET A 88 -5.32 18.45 6.13
CA MET A 88 -6.31 18.00 5.15
C MET A 88 -7.68 18.64 5.40
N GLN A 89 -8.28 19.17 4.35
CA GLN A 89 -9.63 19.74 4.35
C GLN A 89 -10.36 19.31 3.06
N PRO A 90 -11.45 18.56 3.17
CA PRO A 90 -12.07 18.01 4.38
C PRO A 90 -11.18 16.95 5.05
N PRO A 91 -11.42 16.60 6.34
CA PRO A 91 -10.59 15.63 7.06
C PRO A 91 -10.75 14.20 6.55
N GLN A 92 -11.80 13.90 5.81
CA GLN A 92 -12.03 12.63 5.12
C GLN A 92 -12.64 12.88 3.76
N GLY A 93 -12.45 11.93 2.84
CA GLY A 93 -13.00 12.07 1.51
C GLY A 93 -12.43 11.06 0.51
N ARG A 94 -12.65 11.38 -0.77
CA ARG A 94 -12.29 10.58 -1.93
C ARG A 94 -11.40 11.40 -2.87
N LEU A 95 -10.24 10.86 -3.20
CA LEU A 95 -9.39 11.38 -4.27
C LEU A 95 -9.62 10.51 -5.51
N GLU A 96 -10.15 11.11 -6.56
CA GLU A 96 -10.42 10.44 -7.82
C GLU A 96 -9.83 11.21 -9.00
N GLY A 97 -9.43 10.48 -10.05
CA GLY A 97 -8.90 11.03 -11.27
C GLY A 97 -8.34 9.95 -12.19
N PHE A 98 -7.68 10.40 -13.25
CA PHE A 98 -7.03 9.53 -14.23
C PHE A 98 -5.52 9.70 -14.12
N LEU A 99 -4.81 8.60 -13.99
CA LEU A 99 -3.36 8.60 -13.88
C LEU A 99 -2.73 8.17 -15.21
N SER A 100 -1.92 9.04 -15.81
CA SER A 100 -1.04 8.71 -16.92
C SER A 100 0.41 8.60 -16.42
N LYS A 101 1.18 7.64 -16.95
CA LYS A 101 2.58 7.41 -16.55
C LYS A 101 3.50 7.87 -17.67
N ASP A 102 4.46 8.71 -17.33
CA ASP A 102 5.65 8.98 -18.15
C ASP A 102 6.71 7.93 -17.82
N GLU A 103 6.90 6.97 -18.73
CA GLU A 103 7.84 5.86 -18.52
C GLU A 103 9.28 6.34 -18.45
N SER A 104 9.65 7.40 -19.21
CA SER A 104 11.01 7.92 -19.26
C SER A 104 11.44 8.55 -17.94
N LYS A 105 10.51 9.20 -17.24
CA LYS A 105 10.74 9.84 -15.94
C LYS A 105 10.28 8.95 -14.77
N ASN A 106 9.67 7.80 -15.07
CA ASN A 106 8.98 6.98 -14.07
C ASN A 106 8.09 7.83 -13.14
N GLN A 107 7.34 8.77 -13.72
CA GLN A 107 6.50 9.73 -13.01
C GLN A 107 5.05 9.60 -13.47
N VAL A 108 4.12 9.89 -12.56
CA VAL A 108 2.68 9.82 -12.81
C VAL A 108 2.09 11.22 -12.71
N THR A 109 1.20 11.54 -13.65
CA THR A 109 0.42 12.78 -13.66
C THR A 109 -1.04 12.47 -13.39
N VAL A 110 -1.67 13.29 -12.55
CA VAL A 110 -3.10 13.19 -12.22
C VAL A 110 -3.89 14.13 -13.13
N HIS A 111 -4.92 13.60 -13.78
CA HIS A 111 -5.84 14.34 -14.62
C HIS A 111 -7.26 14.26 -14.06
N ARG A 112 -8.02 15.36 -14.15
CA ARG A 112 -9.44 15.42 -13.74
C ARG A 112 -10.38 14.75 -14.74
N SER A 113 -9.98 14.71 -16.01
CA SER A 113 -10.73 14.09 -17.11
C SER A 113 -9.97 12.95 -17.74
N PRO A 114 -10.63 12.00 -18.42
CA PRO A 114 -9.97 10.93 -19.14
C PRO A 114 -8.94 11.46 -20.15
N VAL A 115 -7.78 10.81 -20.20
CA VAL A 115 -6.71 11.09 -21.17
C VAL A 115 -6.25 9.80 -21.83
N PRO A 116 -5.70 9.84 -23.05
CA PRO A 116 -5.13 8.66 -23.69
C PRO A 116 -4.11 7.96 -22.80
N GLY A 117 -4.23 6.65 -22.60
CA GLY A 117 -3.36 5.87 -21.69
C GLY A 117 -3.60 6.12 -20.20
N GLY A 118 -4.48 7.03 -19.83
CA GLY A 118 -4.86 7.29 -18.45
C GLY A 118 -5.73 6.16 -17.87
N ARG A 119 -5.50 5.85 -16.60
CA ARG A 119 -6.25 4.82 -15.86
C ARG A 119 -6.92 5.42 -14.64
N THR A 120 -8.20 5.10 -14.42
CA THR A 120 -8.93 5.51 -13.22
C THR A 120 -8.18 5.14 -11.96
N ALA A 121 -8.09 6.09 -11.03
CA ALA A 121 -7.48 5.93 -9.72
C ALA A 121 -8.39 6.51 -8.65
N VAL A 122 -8.70 5.69 -7.64
CA VAL A 122 -9.59 6.05 -6.53
C VAL A 122 -8.92 5.67 -5.22
N THR A 123 -8.78 6.66 -4.34
CA THR A 123 -8.28 6.52 -2.96
C THR A 123 -9.28 7.15 -2.00
N LEU A 124 -9.78 6.39 -1.05
CA LEU A 124 -10.52 6.95 0.10
C LEU A 124 -9.50 7.33 1.17
N TYR A 125 -9.78 8.39 1.93
CA TYR A 125 -8.87 8.82 2.98
C TYR A 125 -9.61 9.38 4.19
N ARG A 126 -8.99 9.23 5.37
CA ARG A 126 -9.36 9.97 6.59
C ARG A 126 -8.11 10.43 7.34
N THR A 127 -8.19 11.62 7.88
CA THR A 127 -7.16 12.18 8.75
C THR A 127 -7.34 11.63 10.15
N LEU A 128 -6.30 10.99 10.67
CA LEU A 128 -6.28 10.41 12.02
C LEU A 128 -5.82 11.43 13.06
N GLN A 129 -4.81 12.24 12.70
CA GLN A 129 -4.21 13.23 13.57
C GLN A 129 -3.59 14.37 12.78
N VAL A 130 -3.59 15.57 13.35
CA VAL A 130 -2.86 16.73 12.83
C VAL A 130 -1.90 17.23 13.88
N LYS A 131 -0.62 17.33 13.54
CA LYS A 131 0.44 17.75 14.47
C LYS A 131 1.59 18.43 13.71
N ASN A 132 2.07 19.54 14.23
CA ASN A 132 3.26 20.27 13.73
C ASN A 132 3.25 20.56 12.21
N GLY A 133 2.07 20.88 11.65
CA GLY A 133 1.93 21.17 10.22
C GLY A 133 1.90 19.93 9.32
N LEU A 134 1.75 18.74 9.91
CA LEU A 134 1.54 17.47 9.20
C LEU A 134 0.18 16.89 9.54
N SER A 135 -0.40 16.15 8.61
CA SER A 135 -1.55 15.27 8.84
C SER A 135 -1.11 13.81 8.72
N LEU A 136 -1.42 12.99 9.71
CA LEU A 136 -1.41 11.53 9.61
C LEU A 136 -2.71 11.11 8.93
N VAL A 137 -2.60 10.45 7.81
CA VAL A 137 -3.75 10.07 6.98
C VAL A 137 -3.75 8.58 6.75
N GLU A 138 -4.89 7.96 7.00
CA GLU A 138 -5.19 6.60 6.55
C GLU A 138 -5.80 6.65 5.15
N CYS A 139 -5.33 5.79 4.27
CA CYS A 139 -5.78 5.68 2.89
C CYS A 139 -6.25 4.26 2.59
N GLU A 140 -7.44 4.10 2.01
CA GLU A 140 -7.88 2.85 1.41
C GLU A 140 -7.68 2.92 -0.11
N LEU A 141 -6.94 1.97 -0.68
CA LEU A 141 -6.75 1.88 -2.12
C LEU A 141 -7.87 1.08 -2.78
N VAL A 142 -8.89 1.77 -3.32
CA VAL A 142 -9.92 1.14 -4.18
C VAL A 142 -9.32 0.66 -5.50
N THR A 143 -8.33 1.39 -6.01
CA THR A 143 -7.50 0.99 -7.16
C THR A 143 -6.03 0.99 -6.76
N GLY A 144 -5.18 0.22 -7.45
CA GLY A 144 -3.74 0.12 -7.16
C GLY A 144 -2.88 0.54 -8.36
N ARG A 145 -2.74 1.84 -8.63
CA ARG A 145 -1.89 2.37 -9.70
C ARG A 145 -0.53 2.76 -9.17
N THR A 146 0.47 2.74 -10.04
CA THR A 146 1.84 3.20 -9.70
C THR A 146 1.77 4.61 -9.11
N HIS A 147 2.46 4.82 -7.98
CA HIS A 147 2.56 6.08 -7.25
C HIS A 147 1.20 6.75 -6.91
N GLN A 148 0.09 6.00 -6.90
CA GLN A 148 -1.26 6.55 -6.80
C GLN A 148 -1.43 7.51 -5.63
N ILE A 149 -1.20 7.07 -4.40
CA ILE A 149 -1.32 7.90 -3.19
C ILE A 149 -0.43 9.14 -3.32
N ARG A 150 0.83 8.96 -3.68
CA ARG A 150 1.83 10.02 -3.79
C ARG A 150 1.41 11.12 -4.77
N ALA A 151 0.98 10.72 -5.97
CA ALA A 151 0.57 11.66 -7.01
C ALA A 151 -0.75 12.36 -6.69
N GLN A 152 -1.74 11.63 -6.16
CA GLN A 152 -3.06 12.20 -5.84
C GLN A 152 -2.98 13.21 -4.69
N PHE A 153 -2.26 12.90 -3.60
CA PHE A 153 -2.10 13.85 -2.49
C PHE A 153 -1.28 15.08 -2.90
N ALA A 154 -0.25 14.91 -3.73
CA ALA A 154 0.50 16.04 -4.26
C ALA A 154 -0.37 16.94 -5.17
N ALA A 155 -1.21 16.35 -6.03
CA ALA A 155 -2.15 17.08 -6.87
C ALA A 155 -3.23 17.80 -6.05
N ALA A 156 -3.59 17.26 -4.89
CA ALA A 156 -4.50 17.90 -3.93
C ALA A 156 -3.83 19.02 -3.08
N GLY A 157 -2.53 19.27 -3.29
CA GLY A 157 -1.79 20.32 -2.55
C GLY A 157 -1.17 19.84 -1.22
N HIS A 158 -1.28 18.55 -0.91
CA HIS A 158 -0.78 17.92 0.30
C HIS A 158 0.24 16.80 0.00
N PRO A 159 1.43 17.12 -0.58
CA PRO A 159 2.41 16.10 -0.90
C PRO A 159 2.85 15.34 0.35
N LEU A 160 3.27 14.07 0.17
CA LEU A 160 3.76 13.26 1.27
C LEU A 160 5.07 13.81 1.81
N LEU A 161 5.23 13.74 3.11
CA LEU A 161 6.46 14.05 3.80
C LEU A 161 7.61 13.15 3.28
N GLY A 162 8.75 13.75 2.94
CA GLY A 162 9.93 13.05 2.42
C GLY A 162 9.82 12.60 0.97
N ASP A 163 8.72 12.90 0.27
CA ASP A 163 8.59 12.55 -1.15
C ASP A 163 9.39 13.52 -2.04
N GLY A 164 10.58 13.09 -2.47
CA GLY A 164 11.44 13.88 -3.36
C GLY A 164 10.95 13.94 -4.82
N LYS A 165 9.97 13.11 -5.22
CA LYS A 165 9.44 13.07 -6.60
C LYS A 165 8.22 13.96 -6.79
N TYR A 166 7.31 13.99 -5.83
CA TYR A 166 6.04 14.72 -5.90
C TYR A 166 5.98 15.88 -4.91
N GLY A 167 6.82 15.88 -3.88
CA GLY A 167 6.91 16.93 -2.89
C GLY A 167 7.91 18.02 -3.27
N ARG A 168 7.96 19.07 -2.47
CA ARG A 168 8.94 20.16 -2.58
C ARG A 168 10.06 19.94 -1.58
N ASN A 169 11.30 19.91 -2.02
CA ASN A 169 12.46 19.72 -1.15
C ASN A 169 12.52 20.74 -0.01
N ARG A 170 12.07 21.99 -0.24
CA ARG A 170 12.01 23.04 0.78
C ARG A 170 11.14 22.63 1.97
N ASP A 171 9.98 22.00 1.70
CA ASP A 171 9.02 21.65 2.74
C ASP A 171 9.49 20.43 3.56
N ASN A 172 10.30 19.57 2.95
CA ASN A 172 10.86 18.37 3.60
C ASN A 172 12.09 18.67 4.50
N ARG A 173 12.86 19.74 4.23
CA ARG A 173 14.14 20.03 4.91
C ARG A 173 14.04 20.09 6.44
N ARG A 174 12.94 20.60 6.97
CA ARG A 174 12.75 20.77 8.42
C ARG A 174 12.46 19.46 9.17
N TYR A 175 12.20 18.36 8.44
CA TYR A 175 11.81 17.09 9.03
C TYR A 175 12.87 15.99 8.88
N ASP A 176 14.00 16.28 8.23
CA ASP A 176 15.13 15.35 7.99
C ASP A 176 14.72 13.96 7.47
N ARG A 177 13.67 13.91 6.64
CA ARG A 177 13.20 12.66 6.07
C ARG A 177 13.52 12.58 4.57
N LYS A 178 14.30 11.52 4.19
CA LYS A 178 14.80 11.34 2.82
C LYS A 178 13.80 10.66 1.88
N PHE A 179 12.86 9.87 2.41
CA PHE A 179 11.94 9.07 1.63
C PHE A 179 10.50 9.30 2.07
N GLN A 180 9.55 9.06 1.15
CA GLN A 180 8.13 9.27 1.41
C GLN A 180 7.66 8.54 2.67
N ALA A 181 6.99 9.26 3.55
CA ALA A 181 6.28 8.71 4.70
C ALA A 181 5.01 8.00 4.21
N LEU A 182 5.16 6.76 3.76
CA LEU A 182 4.10 5.91 3.22
C LEU A 182 4.33 4.47 3.63
N TRP A 183 3.27 3.81 4.13
CA TRP A 183 3.36 2.44 4.64
C TRP A 183 2.09 1.66 4.32
N SER A 184 2.22 0.48 3.72
CA SER A 184 1.15 -0.51 3.58
C SER A 184 0.96 -1.17 4.93
N TYR A 185 0.02 -0.68 5.74
CA TYR A 185 0.00 -1.02 7.15
C TYR A 185 -1.04 -2.07 7.54
N LYS A 186 -2.11 -2.22 6.73
CA LYS A 186 -3.19 -3.19 7.01
C LYS A 186 -3.75 -3.77 5.72
N LEU A 187 -4.05 -5.06 5.75
CA LEU A 187 -4.80 -5.79 4.73
C LEU A 187 -6.03 -6.43 5.37
N VAL A 188 -7.14 -6.44 4.64
CA VAL A 188 -8.37 -7.16 5.02
C VAL A 188 -8.79 -8.03 3.84
N PHE A 189 -9.06 -9.30 4.10
CA PHE A 189 -9.49 -10.26 3.11
C PHE A 189 -11.01 -10.44 3.23
N SER A 190 -11.75 -10.00 2.23
CA SER A 190 -13.21 -9.99 2.19
C SER A 190 -13.67 -10.68 0.91
N PHE A 191 -13.52 -12.01 0.86
CA PHE A 191 -13.85 -12.78 -0.32
C PHE A 191 -15.36 -12.92 -0.48
N THR A 192 -15.86 -12.61 -1.65
CA THR A 192 -17.26 -12.76 -2.07
C THR A 192 -17.46 -13.92 -3.01
N THR A 193 -16.36 -14.45 -3.55
CA THR A 193 -16.32 -15.61 -4.46
C THR A 193 -15.39 -16.68 -3.89
N ASP A 194 -15.57 -17.93 -4.30
CA ASP A 194 -14.73 -19.05 -3.85
C ASP A 194 -13.23 -18.73 -4.01
N ALA A 195 -12.47 -19.01 -2.97
CA ALA A 195 -11.03 -18.81 -2.93
C ALA A 195 -10.24 -20.12 -2.85
N GLY A 196 -10.90 -21.27 -2.93
CA GLY A 196 -10.28 -22.60 -2.94
C GLY A 196 -9.27 -22.76 -1.82
N ALA A 197 -8.02 -23.08 -2.15
CA ALA A 197 -6.95 -23.28 -1.17
C ALA A 197 -6.64 -22.04 -0.29
N LEU A 198 -7.16 -20.86 -0.63
CA LEU A 198 -6.97 -19.61 0.13
C LEU A 198 -8.21 -19.22 0.95
N GLU A 199 -9.26 -20.03 1.01
CA GLU A 199 -10.49 -19.70 1.73
C GLU A 199 -10.24 -19.43 3.23
N TYR A 200 -9.20 -20.03 3.83
CA TYR A 200 -8.81 -19.78 5.21
C TYR A 200 -8.39 -18.32 5.50
N LEU A 201 -8.12 -17.52 4.46
CA LEU A 201 -7.83 -16.08 4.58
C LEU A 201 -9.11 -15.24 4.67
N ASN A 202 -10.25 -15.78 4.24
CA ASN A 202 -11.49 -15.03 4.21
C ASN A 202 -11.90 -14.52 5.60
N GLY A 203 -12.26 -13.25 5.71
CA GLY A 203 -12.55 -12.58 6.98
C GLY A 203 -11.33 -12.24 7.84
N GLN A 204 -10.12 -12.63 7.42
CA GLN A 204 -8.89 -12.32 8.16
C GLN A 204 -8.38 -10.92 7.85
N SER A 205 -7.69 -10.34 8.84
CA SER A 205 -6.98 -9.06 8.67
C SER A 205 -5.58 -9.13 9.28
N TRP A 206 -4.64 -8.48 8.65
CA TRP A 206 -3.27 -8.33 9.12
C TRP A 206 -2.91 -6.86 9.19
N GLN A 207 -2.35 -6.45 10.33
CA GLN A 207 -1.89 -5.08 10.56
C GLN A 207 -0.48 -5.13 11.13
N VAL A 208 0.37 -4.17 10.74
CA VAL A 208 1.70 -4.02 11.33
C VAL A 208 1.60 -3.41 12.73
N ASP A 209 2.50 -3.81 13.62
CA ASP A 209 2.54 -3.33 15.00
C ASP A 209 3.25 -1.98 15.12
N ARG A 210 4.04 -1.59 14.10
CA ARG A 210 4.86 -0.40 14.13
C ARG A 210 5.01 0.25 12.75
N VAL A 211 4.97 1.59 12.73
CA VAL A 211 5.30 2.43 11.57
C VAL A 211 6.20 3.57 12.05
N ASP A 212 7.45 3.62 11.56
CA ASP A 212 8.50 4.50 12.03
C ASP A 212 8.09 5.97 12.09
N PHE A 213 7.62 6.53 10.98
CA PHE A 213 7.23 7.93 10.89
C PHE A 213 5.98 8.29 11.74
N VAL A 214 5.15 7.30 12.10
CA VAL A 214 4.00 7.54 12.96
C VAL A 214 4.48 7.84 14.38
N GLU A 215 5.36 7.01 14.91
CA GLU A 215 5.96 7.24 16.24
C GLU A 215 6.79 8.52 16.27
N GLU A 216 7.60 8.75 15.22
CA GLU A 216 8.53 9.87 15.11
C GLU A 216 7.82 11.22 15.09
N TYR A 217 6.79 11.40 14.25
CA TYR A 217 6.15 12.70 14.03
C TYR A 217 4.84 12.90 14.81
N PHE A 218 4.14 11.83 15.14
CA PHE A 218 2.82 11.91 15.78
C PHE A 218 2.83 11.42 17.23
N GLY A 219 3.78 10.59 17.60
CA GLY A 219 4.01 10.09 18.95
C GLY A 219 3.46 8.68 19.19
N PRO A 220 3.77 8.11 20.37
CA PRO A 220 3.32 6.78 20.74
C PRO A 220 1.78 6.72 20.79
N GLY A 221 1.21 5.63 20.31
CA GLY A 221 -0.25 5.43 20.30
C GLY A 221 -1.01 6.10 19.14
N ALA A 222 -0.32 6.81 18.23
CA ALA A 222 -0.93 7.38 17.03
C ALA A 222 -1.23 6.33 15.94
N LEU A 223 -0.60 5.15 16.02
CA LEU A 223 -0.94 4.02 15.14
C LEU A 223 -2.37 3.53 15.47
N PRO A 224 -3.27 3.40 14.48
CA PRO A 224 -4.60 2.87 14.72
C PRO A 224 -4.51 1.48 15.36
N ARG A 225 -5.29 1.27 16.42
CA ARG A 225 -5.41 -0.07 17.01
C ARG A 225 -6.14 -1.00 16.04
N PRO A 226 -5.90 -2.31 16.07
CA PRO A 226 -6.70 -3.27 15.36
C PRO A 226 -8.14 -3.19 15.89
N SER A 227 -8.96 -2.36 15.29
CA SER A 227 -10.41 -2.25 15.59
C SER A 227 -11.17 -2.84 14.42
N GLY A 228 -12.30 -3.49 14.71
CA GLY A 228 -13.22 -3.98 13.69
C GLY A 228 -13.94 -2.87 12.89
N GLU A 229 -13.60 -1.60 13.14
CA GLU A 229 -14.14 -0.46 12.40
C GLU A 229 -13.34 -0.27 11.10
N ASN A 230 -13.80 -0.92 10.07
CA ASN A 230 -13.41 -0.60 8.69
C ASN A 230 -14.14 0.67 8.23
N PHE A 231 -13.72 1.33 7.14
CA PHE A 231 -14.44 2.42 6.45
C PHE A 231 -15.90 2.06 6.09
N THR A 232 -16.40 0.89 6.49
CA THR A 232 -17.64 0.26 6.04
C THR A 232 -18.91 1.03 6.41
N GLU A 233 -18.93 1.79 7.50
CA GLU A 233 -20.14 2.56 7.85
C GLU A 233 -20.41 3.75 6.91
N ASN A 234 -19.38 4.30 6.28
CA ASN A 234 -19.51 5.42 5.34
C ASN A 234 -19.34 5.03 3.86
N LYS A 235 -19.11 3.76 3.54
CA LYS A 235 -18.96 3.34 2.12
C LYS A 235 -20.23 3.58 1.31
N ARG A 236 -21.43 3.45 1.93
CA ARG A 236 -22.72 3.62 1.24
C ARG A 236 -23.02 5.06 0.83
N GLU A 237 -22.39 6.05 1.45
CA GLU A 237 -22.58 7.47 1.15
C GLU A 237 -21.52 8.03 0.17
N MET A 238 -20.47 7.26 -0.12
CA MET A 238 -19.35 7.68 -0.97
C MET A 238 -19.33 7.04 -2.38
N TYR A 239 -20.35 6.24 -2.71
CA TYR A 239 -20.55 5.65 -4.06
C TYR A 239 -21.72 6.29 -4.80
#